data_5335f07fb8f433da162eb5f5282ae0c8
#
_entry.id   5335f07fb8f433da162eb5f5282ae0c8
#
_cell.length_a   1.000
_cell.length_b   1.000
_cell.length_c   1.000
_cell.angle_alpha   90.00
_cell.angle_beta   90.00
_cell.angle_gamma   90.00
#
_symmetry.space_group_name_H-M   'P 1'
#
loop_
_entity.id
_entity.type
_entity.pdbx_description
1 polymer ?
#
loop_
_entity_poly.entity_id
_entity_poly.type
_entity_poly.pdbx_seq_one_letter_code
_entity_poly.pdbx_strand_id
1 'polypeptide(L)'
;MRPSSVAEQARGASADDRTEQRGRRRRWTRRKAAAVVLFVYASTFLWMTASFAGTKKPPGGAAWMIANVGALGSLALFTLAAWALFKSAWWWERVASAGAIAGLAALVPYGIAASSTGVPGPGLNSAIHIAGSAAVLLVLLVPALERRVQVWLSGGRTRKR
;
A
#
# COMPACT_ATOMS: atom_id res chain seq x y z
N MET A 1 -19.39 -50.94 -27.54
CA MET A 1 -18.48 -50.18 -26.64
C MET A 1 -18.27 -48.80 -27.24
N ARG A 2 -18.65 -47.73 -26.53
CA ARG A 2 -18.59 -46.34 -27.06
C ARG A 2 -17.24 -45.72 -26.70
N PRO A 3 -16.36 -45.39 -27.68
CA PRO A 3 -15.07 -44.80 -27.42
C PRO A 3 -15.13 -43.30 -27.11
N SER A 4 -16.32 -42.71 -26.99
CA SER A 4 -16.54 -41.28 -26.83
C SER A 4 -16.26 -40.72 -25.43
N SER A 5 -16.24 -41.56 -24.38
CA SER A 5 -16.13 -41.08 -23.00
C SER A 5 -14.72 -40.61 -22.58
N VAL A 6 -13.69 -41.24 -23.08
CA VAL A 6 -12.28 -40.90 -22.69
C VAL A 6 -11.82 -39.61 -23.29
N ALA A 7 -12.17 -39.34 -24.55
CA ALA A 7 -11.82 -38.08 -25.22
C ALA A 7 -12.56 -36.87 -24.66
N GLU A 8 -13.76 -37.06 -24.17
CA GLU A 8 -14.61 -36.02 -23.58
C GLU A 8 -14.13 -35.68 -22.15
N GLN A 9 -13.73 -36.68 -21.37
CA GLN A 9 -13.10 -36.51 -20.06
C GLN A 9 -11.73 -35.79 -20.18
N ALA A 10 -10.90 -36.10 -21.17
CA ALA A 10 -9.63 -35.44 -21.38
C ALA A 10 -9.79 -33.95 -21.81
N ARG A 11 -10.83 -33.64 -22.60
CA ARG A 11 -11.16 -32.26 -22.97
C ARG A 11 -11.68 -31.44 -21.78
N GLY A 12 -12.50 -32.04 -20.93
CA GLY A 12 -13.01 -31.42 -19.70
C GLY A 12 -11.90 -31.08 -18.72
N ALA A 13 -10.98 -32.03 -18.48
CA ALA A 13 -9.82 -31.81 -17.62
C ALA A 13 -8.88 -30.69 -18.12
N SER A 14 -8.66 -30.60 -19.44
CA SER A 14 -7.81 -29.55 -20.01
C SER A 14 -8.46 -28.16 -19.99
N ALA A 15 -9.78 -28.06 -20.04
CA ALA A 15 -10.52 -26.80 -19.94
C ALA A 15 -10.53 -26.26 -18.50
N ASP A 16 -10.67 -27.16 -17.52
CA ASP A 16 -10.66 -26.82 -16.09
C ASP A 16 -9.29 -26.31 -15.64
N ASP A 17 -8.20 -26.94 -16.09
CA ASP A 17 -6.83 -26.53 -15.80
C ASP A 17 -6.53 -25.13 -16.38
N ARG A 18 -7.00 -24.81 -17.57
CA ARG A 18 -6.84 -23.47 -18.20
C ARG A 18 -7.60 -22.38 -17.44
N THR A 19 -8.79 -22.70 -16.93
CA THR A 19 -9.58 -21.72 -16.14
C THR A 19 -8.96 -21.47 -14.78
N GLU A 20 -8.40 -22.50 -14.13
CA GLU A 20 -7.64 -22.34 -12.88
C GLU A 20 -6.34 -21.57 -13.06
N GLN A 21 -5.59 -21.82 -14.11
CA GLN A 21 -4.35 -21.07 -14.42
C GLN A 21 -4.65 -19.60 -14.72
N ARG A 22 -5.71 -19.29 -15.49
CA ARG A 22 -6.15 -17.90 -15.72
C ARG A 22 -6.56 -17.20 -14.42
N GLY A 23 -7.28 -17.89 -13.55
CA GLY A 23 -7.67 -17.37 -12.24
C GLY A 23 -6.46 -17.09 -11.33
N ARG A 24 -5.47 -17.96 -11.33
CA ARG A 24 -4.22 -17.80 -10.55
C ARG A 24 -3.38 -16.63 -11.08
N ARG A 25 -3.20 -16.49 -12.40
CA ARG A 25 -2.49 -15.35 -13.03
C ARG A 25 -3.18 -14.01 -12.71
N ARG A 26 -4.51 -13.94 -12.77
CA ARG A 26 -5.26 -12.70 -12.52
C ARG A 26 -5.15 -12.23 -11.06
N ARG A 27 -5.14 -13.14 -10.09
CA ARG A 27 -4.91 -12.82 -8.67
C ARG A 27 -3.52 -12.28 -8.43
N TRP A 28 -2.53 -12.92 -9.00
CA TRP A 28 -1.13 -12.53 -8.85
C TRP A 28 -0.89 -11.12 -9.40
N THR A 29 -1.53 -10.78 -10.52
CA THR A 29 -1.45 -9.45 -11.13
C THR A 29 -2.06 -8.37 -10.25
N ARG A 30 -3.23 -8.61 -9.62
CA ARG A 30 -3.90 -7.63 -8.75
C ARG A 30 -3.10 -7.34 -7.48
N ARG A 31 -2.58 -8.36 -6.82
CA ARG A 31 -1.71 -8.18 -5.65
C ARG A 31 -0.44 -7.43 -5.97
N LYS A 32 0.18 -7.72 -7.10
CA LYS A 32 1.35 -6.98 -7.57
C LYS A 32 1.01 -5.52 -7.86
N ALA A 33 -0.10 -5.26 -8.53
CA ALA A 33 -0.54 -3.90 -8.80
C ALA A 33 -0.77 -3.12 -7.49
N ALA A 34 -1.46 -3.72 -6.51
CA ALA A 34 -1.66 -3.10 -5.21
C ALA A 34 -0.34 -2.87 -4.46
N ALA A 35 0.60 -3.81 -4.52
CA ALA A 35 1.92 -3.66 -3.93
C ALA A 35 2.72 -2.52 -4.58
N VAL A 36 2.66 -2.38 -5.91
CA VAL A 36 3.29 -1.26 -6.63
C VAL A 36 2.66 0.07 -6.23
N VAL A 37 1.33 0.15 -6.15
CA VAL A 37 0.64 1.39 -5.72
C VAL A 37 1.07 1.77 -4.30
N LEU A 38 1.12 0.79 -3.38
CA LEU A 38 1.54 1.03 -2.01
C LEU A 38 3.01 1.47 -1.93
N PHE A 39 3.89 0.89 -2.76
CA PHE A 39 5.30 1.27 -2.85
C PHE A 39 5.48 2.69 -3.42
N VAL A 40 4.74 3.03 -4.48
CA VAL A 40 4.74 4.39 -5.05
C VAL A 40 4.25 5.40 -4.00
N TYR A 41 3.17 5.07 -3.27
CA TYR A 41 2.73 5.91 -2.16
C TYR A 41 3.82 6.04 -1.07
N ALA A 42 4.47 4.93 -0.69
CA ALA A 42 5.59 4.96 0.25
C ALA A 42 6.67 5.96 -0.18
N SER A 43 7.04 5.97 -1.46
CA SER A 43 8.10 6.85 -1.97
C SER A 43 7.75 8.34 -1.87
N THR A 44 6.47 8.71 -1.77
CA THR A 44 6.07 10.11 -1.59
C THR A 44 6.51 10.69 -0.25
N PHE A 45 6.77 9.85 0.77
CA PHE A 45 7.30 10.31 2.06
C PHE A 45 8.70 10.92 1.95
N LEU A 46 9.45 10.60 0.89
CA LEU A 46 10.72 11.29 0.59
C LEU A 46 10.51 12.78 0.29
N TRP A 47 9.33 13.16 -0.21
CA TRP A 47 9.04 14.57 -0.46
C TRP A 47 8.96 15.39 0.83
N MET A 48 8.60 14.79 1.96
CA MET A 48 8.65 15.49 3.25
C MET A 48 10.08 15.92 3.60
N THR A 49 11.07 15.10 3.27
CA THR A 49 12.48 15.40 3.48
C THR A 49 13.02 16.35 2.41
N ALA A 50 12.69 16.14 1.14
CA ALA A 50 13.13 16.97 0.01
C ALA A 50 12.48 18.35 0.00
N SER A 51 11.31 18.54 0.62
CA SER A 51 10.63 19.86 0.71
C SER A 51 11.47 20.94 1.38
N PHE A 52 12.46 20.55 2.15
CA PHE A 52 13.40 21.47 2.78
C PHE A 52 14.60 21.81 1.89
N ALA A 53 14.75 21.14 0.74
CA ALA A 53 15.78 21.50 -0.23
C ALA A 53 15.49 22.88 -0.84
N GLY A 54 16.49 23.75 -0.88
CA GLY A 54 16.33 25.10 -1.40
C GLY A 54 15.83 26.14 -0.38
N THR A 55 15.62 25.77 0.88
CA THR A 55 15.36 26.76 1.93
C THR A 55 16.62 27.59 2.22
N LYS A 56 16.45 28.90 2.45
CA LYS A 56 17.58 29.80 2.79
C LYS A 56 18.27 29.43 4.11
N LYS A 57 17.52 28.74 4.99
CA LYS A 57 18.01 28.29 6.30
C LYS A 57 17.79 26.78 6.36
N PRO A 58 18.84 25.99 6.59
CA PRO A 58 18.68 24.54 6.75
C PRO A 58 17.72 24.28 7.92
N PRO A 59 16.80 23.32 7.73
CA PRO A 59 15.88 22.95 8.81
C PRO A 59 16.71 22.37 9.96
N GLY A 60 16.43 22.84 11.16
CA GLY A 60 17.11 22.39 12.37
C GLY A 60 16.13 22.21 13.51
N GLY A 61 16.60 21.60 14.61
CA GLY A 61 15.84 21.42 15.82
C GLY A 61 15.06 20.10 15.88
N ALA A 62 14.48 19.85 17.05
CA ALA A 62 13.84 18.57 17.37
C ALA A 62 12.63 18.26 16.45
N ALA A 63 11.82 19.27 16.12
CA ALA A 63 10.67 19.08 15.24
C ALA A 63 11.05 18.53 13.86
N TRP A 64 12.12 19.08 13.27
CA TRP A 64 12.66 18.57 12.01
C TRP A 64 13.16 17.13 12.12
N MET A 65 13.93 16.84 13.16
CA MET A 65 14.46 15.48 13.36
C MET A 65 13.34 14.46 13.52
N ILE A 66 12.32 14.77 14.33
CA ILE A 66 11.19 13.89 14.57
C ILE A 66 10.37 13.70 13.28
N ALA A 67 10.13 14.77 12.52
CA ALA A 67 9.44 14.71 11.24
C ALA A 67 10.17 13.80 10.23
N ASN A 68 11.50 13.96 10.14
CA ASN A 68 12.33 13.19 9.23
C ASN A 68 12.37 11.70 9.61
N VAL A 69 12.54 11.39 10.89
CA VAL A 69 12.50 10.00 11.40
C VAL A 69 11.12 9.38 11.16
N GLY A 70 10.05 10.12 11.43
CA GLY A 70 8.68 9.65 11.19
C GLY A 70 8.39 9.42 9.70
N ALA A 71 8.82 10.32 8.82
CA ALA A 71 8.66 10.15 7.37
C ALA A 71 9.45 8.94 6.84
N LEU A 72 10.70 8.79 7.22
CA LEU A 72 11.52 7.63 6.85
C LEU A 72 11.00 6.32 7.46
N GLY A 73 10.50 6.37 8.69
CA GLY A 73 9.83 5.24 9.33
C GLY A 73 8.58 4.80 8.56
N SER A 74 7.75 5.75 8.13
CA SER A 74 6.56 5.47 7.30
C SER A 74 6.94 4.92 5.94
N LEU A 75 7.95 5.48 5.28
CA LEU A 75 8.51 4.95 4.03
C LEU A 75 8.93 3.49 4.20
N ALA A 76 9.68 3.17 5.25
CA ALA A 76 10.15 1.81 5.51
C ALA A 76 8.99 0.85 5.79
N LEU A 77 8.01 1.25 6.61
CA LEU A 77 6.85 0.44 6.94
C LEU A 77 5.96 0.18 5.71
N PHE A 78 5.66 1.19 4.90
CA PHE A 78 4.88 0.99 3.69
C PHE A 78 5.63 0.17 2.63
N THR A 79 6.93 0.33 2.51
CA THR A 79 7.77 -0.51 1.63
C THR A 79 7.74 -1.96 2.08
N LEU A 80 7.85 -2.21 3.38
CA LEU A 80 7.74 -3.54 3.97
C LEU A 80 6.35 -4.14 3.78
N ALA A 81 5.29 -3.34 3.94
CA ALA A 81 3.92 -3.75 3.68
C ALA A 81 3.69 -4.10 2.20
N ALA A 82 4.24 -3.30 1.28
CA ALA A 82 4.18 -3.58 -0.16
C ALA A 82 4.89 -4.89 -0.51
N TRP A 83 6.06 -5.12 0.07
CA TRP A 83 6.79 -6.39 -0.10
C TRP A 83 6.00 -7.57 0.47
N ALA A 84 5.43 -7.43 1.67
CA ALA A 84 4.60 -8.46 2.28
C ALA A 84 3.36 -8.77 1.44
N LEU A 85 2.69 -7.76 0.90
CA LEU A 85 1.54 -7.91 0.00
C LEU A 85 1.95 -8.62 -1.30
N PHE A 86 3.11 -8.29 -1.86
CA PHE A 86 3.69 -8.96 -3.03
C PHE A 86 3.95 -10.45 -2.77
N LYS A 87 4.48 -10.78 -1.60
CA LYS A 87 4.72 -12.16 -1.14
C LYS A 87 3.46 -12.87 -0.63
N SER A 88 2.31 -12.19 -0.59
CA SER A 88 1.06 -12.71 -0.03
C SER A 88 1.15 -13.06 1.46
N ALA A 89 2.00 -12.38 2.19
CA ALA A 89 2.14 -12.54 3.64
C ALA A 89 0.91 -11.96 4.35
N TRP A 90 0.44 -12.63 5.41
CA TRP A 90 -0.79 -12.26 6.14
C TRP A 90 -0.66 -10.97 6.97
N TRP A 91 0.55 -10.57 7.32
CA TRP A 91 0.85 -9.46 8.22
C TRP A 91 0.94 -8.08 7.53
N TRP A 92 0.80 -8.02 6.19
CA TRP A 92 0.94 -6.78 5.41
C TRP A 92 0.00 -5.66 5.91
N GLU A 93 -1.23 -6.01 6.34
CA GLU A 93 -2.23 -5.05 6.81
C GLU A 93 -1.79 -4.34 8.09
N ARG A 94 -1.23 -5.09 9.04
CA ARG A 94 -0.72 -4.54 10.30
C ARG A 94 0.42 -3.57 10.07
N VAL A 95 1.34 -3.90 9.17
CA VAL A 95 2.47 -3.05 8.86
C VAL A 95 2.04 -1.82 8.06
N ALA A 96 1.08 -1.95 7.13
CA ALA A 96 0.51 -0.82 6.42
C ALA A 96 -0.22 0.15 7.37
N SER A 97 -0.98 -0.37 8.34
CA SER A 97 -1.63 0.45 9.38
C SER A 97 -0.61 1.17 10.25
N ALA A 98 0.45 0.50 10.68
CA ALA A 98 1.53 1.13 11.44
C ALA A 98 2.22 2.24 10.64
N GLY A 99 2.48 2.01 9.33
CA GLY A 99 3.02 3.02 8.43
C GLY A 99 2.12 4.24 8.28
N ALA A 100 0.80 4.01 8.17
CA ALA A 100 -0.17 5.10 8.05
C ALA A 100 -0.26 5.94 9.34
N ILE A 101 -0.27 5.30 10.51
CA ILE A 101 -0.28 5.99 11.80
C ILE A 101 1.02 6.79 12.00
N ALA A 102 2.18 6.19 11.72
CA ALA A 102 3.47 6.88 11.81
C ALA A 102 3.53 8.07 10.84
N GLY A 103 3.01 7.92 9.62
CA GLY A 103 2.94 8.99 8.63
C GLY A 103 2.08 10.17 9.08
N LEU A 104 0.90 9.91 9.62
CA LEU A 104 0.04 10.95 10.18
C LEU A 104 0.67 11.64 11.38
N ALA A 105 1.29 10.87 12.28
CA ALA A 105 2.00 11.43 13.45
C ALA A 105 3.17 12.33 13.05
N ALA A 106 3.88 11.99 11.98
CA ALA A 106 5.01 12.78 11.48
C ALA A 106 4.59 14.15 10.90
N LEU A 107 3.31 14.32 10.52
CA LEU A 107 2.83 15.58 9.93
C LEU A 107 2.79 16.73 10.95
N VAL A 108 2.60 16.46 12.22
CA VAL A 108 2.58 17.50 13.27
C VAL A 108 3.98 18.18 13.38
N PRO A 109 5.06 17.43 13.68
CA PRO A 109 6.39 18.03 13.72
C PRO A 109 6.84 18.56 12.35
N TYR A 110 6.39 17.96 11.23
CA TYR A 110 6.62 18.51 9.89
C TYR A 110 6.00 19.90 9.72
N GLY A 111 4.76 20.09 10.11
CA GLY A 111 4.09 21.40 10.05
C GLY A 111 4.80 22.48 10.89
N ILE A 112 5.25 22.11 12.09
CA ILE A 112 6.04 23.02 12.97
C ILE A 112 7.37 23.39 12.30
N ALA A 113 8.09 22.42 11.77
CA ALA A 113 9.37 22.67 11.11
C ALA A 113 9.18 23.50 9.81
N ALA A 114 8.17 23.20 9.01
CA ALA A 114 7.85 23.91 7.78
C ALA A 114 7.47 25.39 8.03
N SER A 115 6.67 25.65 9.06
CA SER A 115 6.28 27.03 9.41
C SER A 115 7.46 27.89 9.85
N SER A 116 8.48 27.29 10.46
CA SER A 116 9.68 27.99 10.92
C SER A 116 10.73 28.24 9.83
N THR A 117 10.67 27.49 8.71
CA THR A 117 11.66 27.55 7.63
C THR A 117 11.18 28.25 6.36
N GLY A 118 9.87 28.56 6.28
CA GLY A 118 9.27 29.17 5.09
C GLY A 118 9.29 28.27 3.86
N VAL A 119 9.14 26.95 4.04
CA VAL A 119 9.09 25.97 2.96
C VAL A 119 7.92 26.28 2.01
N PRO A 120 8.14 26.39 0.69
CA PRO A 120 7.04 26.59 -0.25
C PRO A 120 6.22 25.30 -0.39
N GLY A 121 4.89 25.43 -0.38
CA GLY A 121 3.96 24.34 -0.65
C GLY A 121 3.80 23.25 0.42
N PRO A 122 4.00 23.51 1.73
CA PRO A 122 3.85 22.47 2.75
C PRO A 122 2.44 21.89 2.82
N GLY A 123 1.42 22.68 2.43
CA GLY A 123 0.03 22.26 2.44
C GLY A 123 -0.30 21.11 1.47
N LEU A 124 0.20 21.18 0.23
CA LEU A 124 -0.05 20.12 -0.76
C LEU A 124 0.60 18.81 -0.32
N ASN A 125 1.84 18.88 0.15
CA ASN A 125 2.57 17.70 0.64
C ASN A 125 1.84 17.04 1.81
N SER A 126 1.42 17.85 2.80
CA SER A 126 0.63 17.37 3.94
C SER A 126 -0.70 16.76 3.49
N ALA A 127 -1.41 17.38 2.55
CA ALA A 127 -2.69 16.90 2.04
C ALA A 127 -2.56 15.51 1.38
N ILE A 128 -1.52 15.28 0.59
CA ILE A 128 -1.25 13.97 -0.03
C ILE A 128 -1.05 12.89 1.04
N HIS A 129 -0.26 13.19 2.08
CA HIS A 129 0.03 12.21 3.13
C HIS A 129 -1.16 11.98 4.06
N ILE A 130 -1.95 13.01 4.36
CA ILE A 130 -3.22 12.86 5.10
C ILE A 130 -4.18 11.99 4.31
N ALA A 131 -4.44 12.33 3.04
CA ALA A 131 -5.39 11.60 2.22
C ALA A 131 -4.97 10.14 2.00
N GLY A 132 -3.70 9.90 1.69
CA GLY A 132 -3.18 8.55 1.46
C GLY A 132 -3.17 7.69 2.72
N SER A 133 -2.68 8.21 3.85
CA SER A 133 -2.68 7.47 5.12
C SER A 133 -4.09 7.24 5.64
N ALA A 134 -4.98 8.24 5.54
CA ALA A 134 -6.38 8.07 5.91
C ALA A 134 -7.08 7.03 5.03
N ALA A 135 -6.83 7.03 3.71
CA ALA A 135 -7.39 6.04 2.81
C ALA A 135 -6.94 4.62 3.17
N VAL A 136 -5.64 4.42 3.49
CA VAL A 136 -5.13 3.13 3.95
C VAL A 136 -5.83 2.69 5.23
N LEU A 137 -5.93 3.57 6.24
CA LEU A 137 -6.60 3.25 7.50
C LEU A 137 -8.09 2.96 7.32
N LEU A 138 -8.80 3.74 6.52
CA LEU A 138 -10.21 3.50 6.21
C LEU A 138 -10.42 2.13 5.56
N VAL A 139 -9.57 1.78 4.59
CA VAL A 139 -9.65 0.48 3.91
C VAL A 139 -9.40 -0.67 4.87
N LEU A 140 -8.45 -0.53 5.81
CA LEU A 140 -8.05 -1.62 6.71
C LEU A 140 -8.90 -1.68 7.99
N LEU A 141 -9.43 -0.55 8.48
CA LEU A 141 -10.19 -0.50 9.73
C LEU A 141 -11.72 -0.63 9.52
N VAL A 142 -12.21 -0.33 8.31
CA VAL A 142 -13.64 -0.48 8.00
C VAL A 142 -13.89 -1.87 7.41
N PRO A 143 -14.59 -2.78 8.16
CA PRO A 143 -14.72 -4.18 7.76
C PRO A 143 -15.39 -4.40 6.39
N ALA A 144 -16.24 -3.47 5.96
CA ALA A 144 -16.87 -3.53 4.65
C ALA A 144 -15.90 -3.25 3.50
N LEU A 145 -14.96 -2.29 3.71
CA LEU A 145 -13.93 -1.94 2.73
C LEU A 145 -12.83 -3.00 2.70
N GLU A 146 -12.37 -3.44 3.86
CA GLU A 146 -11.41 -4.54 4.00
C GLU A 146 -11.88 -5.77 3.23
N ARG A 147 -13.15 -6.21 3.45
CA ARG A 147 -13.73 -7.34 2.73
C ARG A 147 -13.74 -7.13 1.21
N ARG A 148 -14.10 -5.93 0.73
CA ARG A 148 -14.07 -5.61 -0.70
C ARG A 148 -12.67 -5.71 -1.29
N VAL A 149 -11.67 -5.18 -0.59
CA VAL A 149 -10.26 -5.26 -1.01
C VAL A 149 -9.77 -6.71 -0.99
N GLN A 150 -10.09 -7.49 0.04
CA GLN A 150 -9.72 -8.91 0.12
C GLN A 150 -10.36 -9.73 -1.01
N VAL A 151 -11.65 -9.51 -1.31
CA VAL A 151 -12.33 -10.13 -2.45
C VAL A 151 -11.68 -9.72 -3.77
N TRP A 152 -11.33 -8.44 -3.93
CA TRP A 152 -10.65 -7.97 -5.13
C TRP A 152 -9.25 -8.58 -5.28
N LEU A 153 -8.45 -8.61 -4.21
CA LEU A 153 -7.12 -9.23 -4.18
C LEU A 153 -7.17 -10.74 -4.43
N SER A 154 -8.21 -11.42 -3.95
CA SER A 154 -8.42 -12.86 -4.15
C SER A 154 -9.00 -13.23 -5.51
N GLY A 155 -9.34 -12.25 -6.36
CA GLY A 155 -9.91 -12.47 -7.69
C GLY A 155 -11.38 -12.88 -7.69
N GLY A 156 -12.14 -12.50 -6.66
CA GLY A 156 -13.60 -12.66 -6.61
C GLY A 156 -14.12 -14.00 -6.05
N ARG A 157 -13.24 -14.90 -5.59
CA ARG A 157 -13.69 -16.10 -4.87
C ARG A 157 -13.89 -15.74 -3.39
N THR A 158 -15.13 -15.61 -2.97
CA THR A 158 -15.49 -15.67 -1.55
C THR A 158 -15.22 -17.09 -1.06
N ARG A 159 -14.24 -17.25 -0.17
CA ARG A 159 -14.06 -18.51 0.55
C ARG A 159 -15.30 -18.69 1.43
N LYS A 160 -16.26 -19.54 1.01
CA LYS A 160 -17.31 -20.01 1.93
C LYS A 160 -16.60 -20.67 3.11
N ARG A 161 -16.69 -20.05 4.28
CA ARG A 161 -16.35 -20.69 5.56
C ARG A 161 -17.47 -21.60 5.95
#